data_49e09b954ed398af01c5bda59ffda3df
#
_entry.id   49e09b954ed398af01c5bda59ffda3df
#
_cell.length_a   1.000
_cell.length_b   1.000
_cell.length_c   1.000
_cell.angle_alpha   90.00
_cell.angle_beta   90.00
_cell.angle_gamma   90.00
#
_symmetry.space_group_name_H-M   'P 1'
#
loop_
_entity.id
_entity.type
_entity.pdbx_description
1 polymer ?
#
loop_
_entity_poly.entity_id
_entity_poly.type
_entity_poly.pdbx_seq_one_letter_code
_entity_poly.pdbx_strand_id
1 'polypeptide(L)'
;MRRSFFCIDSHACGNPVRVVAGGGPLLPSVSMAERREIFVRDHDWVRTALMFEPRGHDIMSGVIIYPSSREDCDFGALFIEVSGCLPMCGAGTIGLSTVVIEEGLITPREPGKLAIETPAGRVDVDYSMNGEYVDSIRLFNVASYLHSADLVVDVPGVGELVVDIAASALRTGCCG
;
A
#
# COMPACT_ATOMS: atom_id res chain seq x y z
N MET A 1 5.76 -20.78 -18.17
CA MET A 1 5.14 -19.61 -18.82
C MET A 1 5.99 -18.39 -18.53
N ARG A 2 6.34 -17.56 -19.54
CA ARG A 2 7.11 -16.32 -19.33
C ARG A 2 6.15 -15.21 -18.90
N ARG A 3 6.50 -14.41 -17.90
CA ARG A 3 5.74 -13.25 -17.43
C ARG A 3 6.65 -12.03 -17.38
N SER A 4 6.09 -10.86 -17.66
CA SER A 4 6.81 -9.59 -17.63
C SER A 4 6.05 -8.61 -16.74
N PHE A 5 6.80 -7.83 -15.95
CA PHE A 5 6.27 -6.75 -15.13
C PHE A 5 6.96 -5.45 -15.55
N PHE A 6 6.18 -4.39 -15.69
CA PHE A 6 6.70 -3.04 -15.83
C PHE A 6 6.68 -2.39 -14.46
N CYS A 7 7.87 -2.08 -13.95
CA CYS A 7 8.04 -1.52 -12.62
C CYS A 7 8.81 -0.20 -12.70
N ILE A 8 8.45 0.73 -11.84
CA ILE A 8 9.15 2.01 -11.63
C ILE A 8 9.57 2.03 -10.17
N ASP A 9 10.87 2.15 -9.93
CA ASP A 9 11.42 2.18 -8.59
C ASP A 9 11.63 3.63 -8.14
N SER A 10 11.26 3.92 -6.90
CA SER A 10 11.38 5.19 -6.22
C SER A 10 11.80 4.99 -4.77
N HIS A 11 11.84 6.05 -3.98
CA HIS A 11 12.01 5.93 -2.53
C HIS A 11 11.27 7.04 -1.77
N ALA A 12 10.86 6.74 -0.55
CA ALA A 12 10.34 7.70 0.41
C ALA A 12 11.39 7.86 1.53
N CYS A 13 12.15 8.96 1.51
CA CYS A 13 13.23 9.23 2.48
C CYS A 13 14.22 8.06 2.66
N GLY A 14 14.56 7.38 1.56
CA GLY A 14 15.48 6.23 1.56
C GLY A 14 14.82 4.87 1.70
N ASN A 15 13.53 4.79 2.06
CA ASN A 15 12.78 3.54 2.00
C ASN A 15 12.40 3.23 0.55
N PRO A 16 12.92 2.15 -0.07
CA PRO A 16 12.67 1.85 -1.48
C PRO A 16 11.23 1.43 -1.73
N VAL A 17 10.67 1.93 -2.82
CA VAL A 17 9.29 1.65 -3.25
C VAL A 17 9.28 1.24 -4.71
N ARG A 18 8.76 0.06 -5.01
CA ARG A 18 8.54 -0.44 -6.37
C ARG A 18 7.08 -0.32 -6.77
N VAL A 19 6.80 0.49 -7.76
CA VAL A 19 5.47 0.64 -8.34
C VAL A 19 5.33 -0.30 -9.54
N VAL A 20 4.42 -1.26 -9.45
CA VAL A 20 4.07 -2.18 -10.55
C VAL A 20 2.99 -1.52 -11.38
N ALA A 21 3.41 -0.86 -12.46
CA ALA A 21 2.54 -0.11 -13.37
C ALA A 21 1.95 -1.00 -14.49
N GLY A 22 2.48 -2.22 -14.67
CA GLY A 22 1.97 -3.15 -15.67
C GLY A 22 2.38 -4.59 -15.43
N GLY A 23 1.60 -5.53 -15.98
CA GLY A 23 1.88 -6.97 -15.87
C GLY A 23 1.40 -7.62 -14.57
N GLY A 24 0.78 -6.88 -13.67
CA GLY A 24 0.14 -7.42 -12.47
C GLY A 24 -1.00 -8.41 -12.82
N PRO A 25 -1.43 -9.26 -11.88
CA PRO A 25 -2.52 -10.19 -12.09
C PRO A 25 -3.84 -9.43 -12.34
N LEU A 26 -4.64 -9.93 -13.27
CA LEU A 26 -5.98 -9.41 -13.48
C LEU A 26 -6.88 -9.88 -12.33
N LEU A 27 -7.36 -8.93 -11.55
CA LEU A 27 -8.30 -9.16 -10.47
C LEU A 27 -9.71 -8.69 -10.85
N PRO A 28 -10.77 -9.29 -10.31
CA PRO A 28 -12.14 -8.85 -10.58
C PRO A 28 -12.36 -7.41 -10.12
N SER A 29 -13.42 -6.77 -10.66
CA SER A 29 -13.81 -5.41 -10.29
C SER A 29 -14.62 -5.41 -8.99
N VAL A 30 -13.93 -5.68 -7.89
CA VAL A 30 -14.44 -5.67 -6.52
C VAL A 30 -13.62 -4.70 -5.67
N SER A 31 -13.97 -4.49 -4.41
CA SER A 31 -13.23 -3.61 -3.50
C SER A 31 -11.75 -4.00 -3.38
N MET A 32 -10.88 -3.03 -3.03
CA MET A 32 -9.47 -3.33 -2.82
C MET A 32 -9.23 -4.29 -1.65
N ALA A 33 -10.13 -4.33 -0.66
CA ALA A 33 -10.08 -5.32 0.42
C ALA A 33 -10.27 -6.75 -0.12
N GLU A 34 -11.32 -6.98 -0.92
CA GLU A 34 -11.58 -8.28 -1.56
C GLU A 34 -10.48 -8.65 -2.57
N ARG A 35 -9.96 -7.67 -3.34
CA ARG A 35 -8.81 -7.91 -4.24
C ARG A 35 -7.59 -8.36 -3.48
N ARG A 36 -7.33 -7.80 -2.29
CA ARG A 36 -6.23 -8.23 -1.43
C ARG A 36 -6.40 -9.69 -1.00
N GLU A 37 -7.59 -10.12 -0.61
CA GLU A 37 -7.86 -11.51 -0.23
C GLU A 37 -7.63 -12.47 -1.40
N ILE A 38 -8.13 -12.13 -2.59
CA ILE A 38 -7.92 -12.90 -3.82
C ILE A 38 -6.42 -12.95 -4.17
N PHE A 39 -5.72 -11.80 -4.07
CA PHE A 39 -4.30 -11.73 -4.36
C PHE A 39 -3.48 -12.61 -3.42
N VAL A 40 -3.73 -12.54 -2.12
CA VAL A 40 -3.02 -13.36 -1.13
C VAL A 40 -3.28 -14.85 -1.36
N ARG A 41 -4.51 -15.23 -1.68
CA ARG A 41 -4.88 -16.63 -1.91
C ARG A 41 -4.29 -17.20 -3.22
N ASP A 42 -4.35 -16.44 -4.32
CA ASP A 42 -4.14 -16.99 -5.67
C ASP A 42 -2.88 -16.43 -6.37
N HIS A 43 -2.35 -15.29 -5.90
CA HIS A 43 -1.32 -14.52 -6.63
C HIS A 43 -0.13 -14.08 -5.76
N ASP A 44 0.02 -14.55 -4.53
CA ASP A 44 1.11 -14.14 -3.62
C ASP A 44 2.53 -14.40 -4.19
N TRP A 45 2.64 -15.31 -5.17
CA TRP A 45 3.87 -15.53 -5.91
C TRP A 45 4.39 -14.26 -6.62
N VAL A 46 3.52 -13.29 -6.95
CA VAL A 46 3.92 -11.99 -7.54
C VAL A 46 4.71 -11.19 -6.52
N ARG A 47 4.22 -11.13 -5.29
CA ARG A 47 4.91 -10.47 -4.18
C ARG A 47 6.29 -11.09 -3.95
N THR A 48 6.37 -12.40 -3.82
CA THR A 48 7.66 -13.08 -3.61
C THR A 48 8.60 -12.89 -4.80
N ALA A 49 8.07 -12.90 -6.03
CA ALA A 49 8.88 -12.69 -7.24
C ALA A 49 9.45 -11.26 -7.35
N LEU A 50 8.80 -10.25 -6.80
CA LEU A 50 9.18 -8.84 -6.96
C LEU A 50 9.84 -8.23 -5.72
N MET A 51 9.51 -8.73 -4.52
CA MET A 51 10.00 -8.18 -3.26
C MET A 51 11.20 -8.92 -2.69
N PHE A 52 11.40 -10.20 -3.04
CA PHE A 52 12.52 -11.00 -2.55
C PHE A 52 13.70 -10.98 -3.51
N GLU A 53 14.88 -11.35 -2.99
CA GLU A 53 16.09 -11.58 -3.79
C GLU A 53 15.81 -12.55 -4.96
N PRO A 54 16.39 -12.34 -6.13
CA PRO A 54 17.39 -11.32 -6.48
C PRO A 54 16.79 -10.02 -7.07
N ARG A 55 15.46 -9.86 -7.11
CA ARG A 55 14.79 -8.68 -7.70
C ARG A 55 14.40 -7.61 -6.68
N GLY A 56 14.24 -8.01 -5.44
CA GLY A 56 13.97 -7.14 -4.30
C GLY A 56 15.00 -7.36 -3.20
N HIS A 57 14.67 -6.94 -2.00
CA HIS A 57 15.49 -7.10 -0.79
C HIS A 57 14.63 -6.88 0.47
N ASP A 58 15.18 -7.14 1.67
CA ASP A 58 14.45 -7.23 2.94
C ASP A 58 13.58 -6.01 3.29
N ILE A 59 13.96 -4.82 2.84
CA ILE A 59 13.23 -3.56 3.13
C ILE A 59 12.42 -3.04 1.94
N MET A 60 12.25 -3.83 0.88
CA MET A 60 11.51 -3.42 -0.32
C MET A 60 10.02 -3.33 -0.01
N SER A 61 9.46 -2.15 -0.22
CA SER A 61 8.01 -1.93 -0.33
C SER A 61 7.59 -1.96 -1.80
N GLY A 62 6.43 -2.52 -2.09
CA GLY A 62 5.89 -2.54 -3.44
C GLY A 62 4.42 -2.16 -3.48
N VAL A 63 3.98 -1.62 -4.61
CA VAL A 63 2.59 -1.26 -4.84
C VAL A 63 2.17 -1.68 -6.24
N ILE A 64 1.02 -2.35 -6.35
CA ILE A 64 0.40 -2.69 -7.64
C ILE A 64 -0.78 -1.74 -7.86
N ILE A 65 -0.80 -1.06 -9.01
CA ILE A 65 -1.89 -0.14 -9.39
C ILE A 65 -3.03 -0.92 -10.01
N TYR A 66 -4.26 -0.58 -9.60
CA TYR A 66 -5.50 -1.10 -10.17
C TYR A 66 -6.50 0.03 -10.43
N PRO A 67 -7.46 -0.16 -11.36
CA PRO A 67 -8.64 0.70 -11.40
C PRO A 67 -9.38 0.63 -10.06
N SER A 68 -9.84 1.78 -9.55
CA SER A 68 -10.67 1.82 -8.34
C SER A 68 -12.03 1.17 -8.59
N SER A 69 -12.59 0.55 -7.57
CA SER A 69 -13.99 0.13 -7.53
C SER A 69 -14.93 1.26 -7.05
N ARG A 70 -14.35 2.34 -6.54
CA ARG A 70 -15.06 3.49 -5.96
C ARG A 70 -15.04 4.66 -6.94
N GLU A 71 -16.19 5.32 -7.07
CA GLU A 71 -16.32 6.52 -7.92
C GLU A 71 -15.61 7.75 -7.33
N ASP A 72 -15.37 7.77 -6.01
CA ASP A 72 -14.73 8.87 -5.29
C ASP A 72 -13.20 8.71 -5.13
N CYS A 73 -12.60 7.72 -5.80
CA CYS A 73 -11.16 7.50 -5.83
C CYS A 73 -10.60 7.56 -7.26
N ASP A 74 -9.38 8.06 -7.42
CA ASP A 74 -8.71 8.16 -8.71
C ASP A 74 -8.24 6.79 -9.21
N PHE A 75 -7.74 5.96 -8.31
CA PHE A 75 -7.28 4.60 -8.59
C PHE A 75 -7.24 3.75 -7.31
N GLY A 76 -6.95 2.45 -7.47
CA GLY A 76 -6.75 1.50 -6.39
C GLY A 76 -5.27 1.11 -6.22
N ALA A 77 -4.83 0.87 -4.99
CA ALA A 77 -3.47 0.48 -4.64
C ALA A 77 -3.46 -0.78 -3.78
N LEU A 78 -2.66 -1.78 -4.17
CA LEU A 78 -2.43 -2.99 -3.40
C LEU A 78 -0.97 -3.02 -2.96
N PHE A 79 -0.73 -3.00 -1.64
CA PHE A 79 0.61 -2.93 -1.07
C PHE A 79 1.18 -4.32 -0.84
N ILE A 80 2.38 -4.56 -1.36
CA ILE A 80 3.11 -5.83 -1.24
C ILE A 80 4.48 -5.58 -0.64
N GLU A 81 4.83 -6.37 0.35
CA GLU A 81 6.12 -6.27 1.04
C GLU A 81 6.70 -7.66 1.31
N VAL A 82 7.92 -7.73 1.79
CA VAL A 82 8.51 -9.01 2.24
C VAL A 82 7.66 -9.62 3.35
N SER A 83 7.13 -8.81 4.27
CA SER A 83 6.28 -9.24 5.39
C SER A 83 4.88 -9.71 4.97
N GLY A 84 4.41 -9.37 3.77
CA GLY A 84 3.09 -9.75 3.30
C GLY A 84 2.41 -8.72 2.41
N CYS A 85 1.11 -8.91 2.18
CA CYS A 85 0.27 -7.96 1.49
C CYS A 85 -0.44 -7.09 2.53
N LEU A 86 -0.04 -5.82 2.64
CA LEU A 86 -0.52 -4.91 3.66
C LEU A 86 -1.86 -4.27 3.28
N PRO A 87 -2.71 -3.94 4.26
CA PRO A 87 -3.93 -3.18 3.99
C PRO A 87 -3.65 -1.71 3.63
N MET A 88 -2.56 -1.14 4.13
CA MET A 88 -2.08 0.21 3.84
C MET A 88 -0.59 0.31 4.18
N CYS A 89 0.17 1.10 3.43
CA CYS A 89 1.58 1.42 3.68
C CYS A 89 1.83 2.91 3.41
N GLY A 90 2.28 3.64 4.44
CA GLY A 90 2.54 5.08 4.32
C GLY A 90 3.68 5.41 3.36
N ALA A 91 4.84 4.75 3.51
CA ALA A 91 5.98 4.93 2.61
C ALA A 91 5.64 4.51 1.18
N GLY A 92 4.93 3.38 1.02
CA GLY A 92 4.42 2.92 -0.27
C GLY A 92 3.49 3.94 -0.93
N THR A 93 2.61 4.58 -0.14
CA THR A 93 1.70 5.63 -0.65
C THR A 93 2.47 6.87 -1.10
N ILE A 94 3.49 7.31 -0.37
CA ILE A 94 4.32 8.46 -0.75
C ILE A 94 5.04 8.17 -2.07
N GLY A 95 5.78 7.06 -2.17
CA GLY A 95 6.49 6.69 -3.39
C GLY A 95 5.56 6.46 -4.57
N LEU A 96 4.42 5.78 -4.36
CA LEU A 96 3.39 5.59 -5.37
C LEU A 96 2.86 6.93 -5.89
N SER A 97 2.49 7.85 -5.00
CA SER A 97 1.93 9.15 -5.38
C SER A 97 2.92 9.97 -6.20
N THR A 98 4.19 9.98 -5.82
CA THR A 98 5.26 10.61 -6.60
C THR A 98 5.33 10.02 -8.00
N VAL A 99 5.44 8.70 -8.11
CA VAL A 99 5.57 7.99 -9.40
C VAL A 99 4.35 8.24 -10.30
N VAL A 100 3.12 8.11 -9.79
CA VAL A 100 1.93 8.25 -10.66
C VAL A 100 1.75 9.66 -11.19
N ILE A 101 2.23 10.68 -10.48
CA ILE A 101 2.17 12.08 -10.89
C ILE A 101 3.30 12.40 -11.87
N GLU A 102 4.56 12.11 -11.53
CA GLU A 102 5.72 12.44 -12.36
C GLU A 102 5.73 11.69 -13.69
N GLU A 103 5.32 10.43 -13.69
CA GLU A 103 5.23 9.59 -14.90
C GLU A 103 3.90 9.72 -15.66
N GLY A 104 2.97 10.53 -15.14
CA GLY A 104 1.66 10.74 -15.78
C GLY A 104 0.82 9.47 -15.91
N LEU A 105 0.98 8.50 -14.99
CA LEU A 105 0.24 7.24 -15.03
C LEU A 105 -1.23 7.42 -14.68
N ILE A 106 -1.56 8.42 -13.90
CA ILE A 106 -2.92 8.77 -13.46
C ILE A 106 -3.15 10.27 -13.72
N THR A 107 -4.33 10.60 -14.20
CA THR A 107 -4.80 12.00 -14.25
C THR A 107 -5.67 12.25 -13.03
N PRO A 108 -5.20 13.04 -12.04
CA PRO A 108 -5.98 13.37 -10.86
C PRO A 108 -7.27 14.11 -11.23
N ARG A 109 -8.37 13.84 -10.53
CA ARG A 109 -9.64 14.55 -10.70
C ARG A 109 -9.53 16.02 -10.25
N GLU A 110 -8.73 16.25 -9.22
CA GLU A 110 -8.45 17.59 -8.68
C GLU A 110 -6.94 17.82 -8.65
N PRO A 111 -6.43 18.86 -9.34
CA PRO A 111 -5.01 19.18 -9.29
C PRO A 111 -4.52 19.39 -7.86
N GLY A 112 -3.37 18.83 -7.53
CA GLY A 112 -2.78 18.91 -6.18
C GLY A 112 -3.33 17.88 -5.19
N LYS A 113 -4.27 17.00 -5.63
CA LYS A 113 -4.86 15.97 -4.76
C LYS A 113 -4.94 14.61 -5.46
N LEU A 114 -4.87 13.55 -4.67
CA LEU A 114 -5.19 12.18 -5.09
C LEU A 114 -6.10 11.55 -4.05
N ALA A 115 -7.05 10.77 -4.52
CA ALA A 115 -7.87 9.89 -3.69
C ALA A 115 -7.59 8.43 -4.08
N ILE A 116 -7.03 7.66 -3.16
CA ILE A 116 -6.55 6.30 -3.42
C ILE A 116 -7.45 5.30 -2.67
N GLU A 117 -8.00 4.33 -3.39
CA GLU A 117 -8.67 3.20 -2.76
C GLU A 117 -7.61 2.19 -2.31
N THR A 118 -7.55 1.91 -1.01
CA THR A 118 -6.67 0.89 -0.43
C THR A 118 -7.49 -0.22 0.22
N PRO A 119 -6.91 -1.38 0.53
CA PRO A 119 -7.62 -2.41 1.29
C PRO A 119 -8.10 -1.95 2.68
N ALA A 120 -7.45 -0.93 3.26
CA ALA A 120 -7.87 -0.34 4.54
C ALA A 120 -8.99 0.71 4.38
N GLY A 121 -9.27 1.17 3.16
CA GLY A 121 -10.22 2.22 2.86
C GLY A 121 -9.63 3.32 1.97
N ARG A 122 -10.31 4.45 1.89
CA ARG A 122 -9.85 5.61 1.13
C ARG A 122 -8.74 6.35 1.88
N VAL A 123 -7.68 6.67 1.15
CA VAL A 123 -6.58 7.52 1.59
C VAL A 123 -6.54 8.74 0.70
N ASP A 124 -6.59 9.92 1.31
CA ASP A 124 -6.46 11.19 0.60
C ASP A 124 -5.02 11.68 0.67
N VAL A 125 -4.53 12.24 -0.43
CA VAL A 125 -3.16 12.76 -0.57
C VAL A 125 -3.21 14.15 -1.16
N ASP A 126 -2.56 15.10 -0.48
CA ASP A 126 -2.22 16.40 -1.07
C ASP A 126 -0.77 16.33 -1.58
N TYR A 127 -0.51 16.93 -2.74
CA TYR A 127 0.83 17.04 -3.27
C TYR A 127 1.10 18.43 -3.83
N SER A 128 2.37 18.85 -3.79
CA SER A 128 2.84 20.07 -4.45
C SER A 128 3.87 19.73 -5.51
N MET A 129 3.93 20.58 -6.55
CA MET A 129 4.85 20.44 -7.67
C MET A 129 5.90 21.55 -7.66
N ASN A 130 7.13 21.19 -8.04
CA ASN A 130 8.19 22.13 -8.38
C ASN A 130 8.66 21.83 -9.81
N GLY A 131 8.09 22.54 -10.79
CA GLY A 131 8.24 22.22 -12.19
C GLY A 131 7.60 20.88 -12.53
N GLU A 132 8.38 19.93 -13.03
CA GLU A 132 7.92 18.59 -13.42
C GLU A 132 8.02 17.58 -12.26
N TYR A 133 8.60 17.97 -11.12
CA TYR A 133 8.84 17.08 -9.98
C TYR A 133 7.87 17.35 -8.84
N VAL A 134 7.52 16.29 -8.13
CA VAL A 134 6.76 16.37 -6.88
C VAL A 134 7.69 16.87 -5.78
N ASP A 135 7.34 18.02 -5.19
CA ASP A 135 8.09 18.65 -4.12
C ASP A 135 7.73 18.09 -2.75
N SER A 136 6.44 17.87 -2.52
CA SER A 136 5.96 17.31 -1.25
C SER A 136 4.72 16.44 -1.41
N ILE A 137 4.60 15.45 -0.54
CA ILE A 137 3.42 14.59 -0.37
C ILE A 137 2.95 14.66 1.07
N ARG A 138 1.66 14.93 1.25
CA ARG A 138 0.97 14.88 2.54
C ARG A 138 -0.18 13.89 2.44
N LEU A 139 -0.11 12.81 3.20
CA LEU A 139 -1.18 11.80 3.22
C LEU A 139 -2.09 11.98 4.46
N PHE A 140 -3.38 11.75 4.26
CA PHE A 140 -4.40 11.63 5.30
C PHE A 140 -4.79 10.16 5.38
N ASN A 141 -4.22 9.50 6.37
CA ASN A 141 -4.37 8.05 6.53
C ASN A 141 -5.79 7.70 7.02
N VAL A 142 -6.16 6.43 6.87
CA VAL A 142 -7.36 5.87 7.52
C VAL A 142 -7.29 6.07 9.03
N ALA A 143 -8.47 6.16 9.66
CA ALA A 143 -8.56 6.38 11.09
C ALA A 143 -7.82 5.28 11.88
N SER A 144 -7.09 5.70 12.91
CA SER A 144 -6.53 4.79 13.90
C SER A 144 -7.47 4.63 15.09
N TYR A 145 -7.46 3.47 15.69
CA TYR A 145 -8.27 3.17 16.86
C TYR A 145 -7.52 2.27 17.84
N LEU A 146 -7.88 2.39 19.13
CA LEU A 146 -7.40 1.51 20.18
C LEU A 146 -8.16 0.20 20.10
N HIS A 147 -7.46 -0.89 19.76
CA HIS A 147 -8.06 -2.22 19.67
C HIS A 147 -8.24 -2.87 21.04
N SER A 148 -7.23 -2.77 21.88
CA SER A 148 -7.23 -3.31 23.24
C SER A 148 -6.35 -2.46 24.13
N ALA A 149 -6.80 -2.19 25.34
CA ALA A 149 -6.04 -1.49 26.36
C ALA A 149 -5.66 -2.44 27.50
N ASP A 150 -4.61 -2.07 28.22
CA ASP A 150 -4.15 -2.72 29.47
C ASP A 150 -3.92 -4.24 29.33
N LEU A 151 -3.42 -4.70 28.18
CA LEU A 151 -3.07 -6.10 27.99
C LEU A 151 -1.80 -6.44 28.74
N VAL A 152 -1.86 -7.44 29.61
CA VAL A 152 -0.69 -7.99 30.28
C VAL A 152 -0.01 -9.00 29.36
N VAL A 153 1.25 -8.76 29.02
CA VAL A 153 2.09 -9.63 28.18
C VAL A 153 3.31 -10.03 28.96
N ASP A 154 3.56 -11.33 29.10
CA ASP A 154 4.80 -11.84 29.69
C ASP A 154 5.90 -11.88 28.61
N VAL A 155 6.96 -11.11 28.82
CA VAL A 155 8.10 -10.99 27.91
C VAL A 155 9.29 -11.74 28.50
N PRO A 156 9.80 -12.82 27.88
CA PRO A 156 10.93 -13.59 28.36
C PRO A 156 12.14 -12.71 28.67
N GLY A 157 12.64 -12.78 29.90
CA GLY A 157 13.80 -12.01 30.36
C GLY A 157 13.50 -10.56 30.81
N VAL A 158 12.25 -10.10 30.65
CA VAL A 158 11.80 -8.76 31.09
C VAL A 158 10.73 -8.86 32.17
N GLY A 159 9.80 -9.85 32.05
CA GLY A 159 8.65 -10.03 32.93
C GLY A 159 7.37 -9.47 32.34
N GLU A 160 6.35 -9.27 33.18
CA GLU A 160 5.05 -8.77 32.77
C GLU A 160 5.10 -7.28 32.39
N LEU A 161 4.60 -6.97 31.19
CA LEU A 161 4.39 -5.61 30.69
C LEU A 161 2.92 -5.36 30.43
N VAL A 162 2.46 -4.16 30.72
CA VAL A 162 1.13 -3.68 30.33
C VAL A 162 1.28 -2.91 29.03
N VAL A 163 0.55 -3.32 27.99
CA VAL A 163 0.63 -2.76 26.65
C VAL A 163 -0.74 -2.46 26.06
N ASP A 164 -0.80 -1.43 25.22
CA ASP A 164 -1.96 -1.11 24.42
C ASP A 164 -1.75 -1.58 22.97
N ILE A 165 -2.79 -2.11 22.35
CA ILE A 165 -2.80 -2.44 20.92
C ILE A 165 -3.64 -1.41 20.19
N ALA A 166 -3.00 -0.64 19.32
CA ALA A 166 -3.68 0.27 18.41
C ALA A 166 -3.53 -0.20 16.97
N ALA A 167 -4.53 0.05 16.14
CA ALA A 167 -4.51 -0.24 14.72
C ALA A 167 -4.84 1.01 13.91
N SER A 168 -4.15 1.20 12.77
CA SER A 168 -4.37 2.29 11.82
C SER A 168 -5.10 1.85 10.54
N ALA A 169 -5.75 0.68 10.57
CA ALA A 169 -6.54 0.16 9.46
C ALA A 169 -7.77 -0.57 10.01
N LEU A 170 -8.92 -0.35 9.38
CA LEU A 170 -10.13 -1.12 9.68
C LEU A 170 -9.84 -2.61 9.41
N ARG A 171 -9.96 -3.44 10.45
CA ARG A 171 -10.16 -4.86 10.23
C ARG A 171 -11.55 -5.01 9.59
N THR A 172 -11.61 -5.35 8.32
CA THR A 172 -12.79 -6.04 7.80
C THR A 172 -12.85 -7.38 8.53
N GLY A 173 -13.84 -7.54 9.39
CA GLY A 173 -13.99 -8.73 10.21
C GLY A 173 -14.12 -9.96 9.33
N CYS A 174 -13.21 -10.90 9.48
CA CYS A 174 -13.53 -12.30 9.23
C CYS A 174 -14.40 -12.74 10.40
N CYS A 175 -15.72 -12.71 10.25
CA CYS A 175 -16.62 -13.55 11.01
C CYS A 175 -16.37 -14.98 10.54
N GLY A 176 -15.89 -15.76 11.46
CA GLY A 176 -15.59 -17.06 11.36
C GLY A 176 -16.23 -18.21 11.26
#